data_5fb3a08abf11f3adf37f46711257e4ac
#
_entry.id   5fb3a08abf11f3adf37f46711257e4ac
#
_cell.length_a   1.000
_cell.length_b   1.000
_cell.length_c   1.000
_cell.angle_alpha   90.00
_cell.angle_beta   90.00
_cell.angle_gamma   90.00
#
_symmetry.space_group_name_H-M   'P 1'
#
loop_
_entity.id
_entity.type
_entity.pdbx_description
1 polymer ?
#
loop_
_entity_poly.entity_id
_entity_poly.type
_entity_poly.pdbx_seq_one_letter_code
_entity_poly.pdbx_strand_id
1 'polypeptide(L)'
;LGLTDRVVFTPHLAPLKRGLLSTVTLPLAPQALDTLTLEDVVDHYKKFYAGRTFVRVLDAGQQPKTASVVGTNAAQIGLALNKRAGALVATGAIDNLCKGAAGQAVQCANIVFGFDERRGLLTVACPV
;
A
#
# COMPACT_ATOMS: atom_id res chain seq x y z
N LEU A 1 -4.56 -1.90 -17.30
CA LEU A 1 -3.88 -3.09 -16.75
C LEU A 1 -4.09 -4.35 -17.60
N GLY A 2 -4.92 -4.30 -18.65
CA GLY A 2 -5.19 -5.46 -19.51
C GLY A 2 -5.87 -6.63 -18.78
N LEU A 3 -6.46 -6.38 -17.61
CA LEU A 3 -7.18 -7.40 -16.86
C LEU A 3 -8.47 -7.73 -17.58
N THR A 4 -8.61 -8.99 -17.97
CA THR A 4 -9.85 -9.57 -18.51
C THR A 4 -10.74 -10.10 -17.39
N ASP A 5 -10.18 -10.24 -16.19
CA ASP A 5 -10.84 -10.80 -15.02
C ASP A 5 -11.71 -9.77 -14.29
N ARG A 6 -12.73 -10.28 -13.63
CA ARG A 6 -13.64 -9.45 -12.85
C ARG A 6 -13.01 -9.07 -11.52
N VAL A 7 -13.02 -7.78 -11.22
CA VAL A 7 -12.65 -7.27 -9.90
C VAL A 7 -13.89 -7.17 -9.03
N VAL A 8 -13.86 -7.77 -7.85
CA VAL A 8 -14.90 -7.59 -6.84
C VAL A 8 -14.44 -6.52 -5.87
N PHE A 9 -15.15 -5.39 -5.82
CA PHE A 9 -14.88 -4.29 -4.91
C PHE A 9 -15.98 -4.19 -3.87
N THR A 10 -15.61 -4.38 -2.60
CA THR A 10 -16.58 -4.37 -1.48
C THR A 10 -16.11 -3.38 -0.41
N PRO A 11 -16.53 -2.10 -0.47
CA PRO A 11 -16.17 -1.11 0.53
C PRO A 11 -16.90 -1.36 1.85
N HIS A 12 -16.19 -1.14 2.95
CA HIS A 12 -16.74 -1.21 4.31
C HIS A 12 -16.50 0.10 5.03
N LEU A 13 -17.49 0.55 5.80
CA LEU A 13 -17.32 1.62 6.77
C LEU A 13 -17.05 0.98 8.14
N ALA A 14 -15.93 1.34 8.76
CA ALA A 14 -15.56 0.89 10.08
C ALA A 14 -15.66 2.06 11.09
N PRO A 15 -15.95 1.80 12.38
CA PRO A 15 -16.04 2.84 13.42
C PRO A 15 -14.65 3.35 13.83
N LEU A 16 -13.86 3.77 12.85
CA LEU A 16 -12.53 4.35 13.00
C LEU A 16 -12.60 5.85 12.76
N LYS A 17 -11.91 6.64 13.58
CA LYS A 17 -11.90 8.09 13.43
C LYS A 17 -11.28 8.54 12.11
N ARG A 18 -10.26 7.81 11.62
CA ARG A 18 -9.46 8.17 10.45
C ARG A 18 -8.65 6.97 9.93
N GLY A 19 -8.34 6.97 8.66
CA GLY A 19 -7.53 5.96 7.98
C GLY A 19 -8.35 5.12 7.00
N LEU A 20 -7.64 4.52 6.06
CA LEU A 20 -8.17 3.56 5.10
C LEU A 20 -7.26 2.35 5.08
N LEU A 21 -7.87 1.18 5.19
CA LEU A 21 -7.20 -0.10 5.04
C LEU A 21 -7.80 -0.81 3.82
N SER A 22 -6.95 -1.25 2.90
CA SER A 22 -7.37 -2.06 1.76
C SER A 22 -6.73 -3.44 1.85
N THR A 23 -7.48 -4.47 1.47
CA THR A 23 -6.97 -5.83 1.33
C THR A 23 -7.26 -6.30 -0.08
N VAL A 24 -6.22 -6.68 -0.80
CA VAL A 24 -6.31 -7.19 -2.18
C VAL A 24 -5.83 -8.63 -2.17
N THR A 25 -6.69 -9.55 -2.61
CA THR A 25 -6.33 -10.96 -2.79
C THR A 25 -6.07 -11.23 -4.26
N LEU A 26 -4.90 -11.74 -4.55
CA LEU A 26 -4.42 -12.04 -5.90
C LEU A 26 -4.24 -13.56 -6.03
N PRO A 27 -5.03 -14.25 -6.85
CA PRO A 27 -4.79 -15.66 -7.13
C PRO A 27 -3.44 -15.82 -7.83
N LEU A 28 -2.69 -16.83 -7.42
CA LEU A 28 -1.39 -17.14 -8.00
C LEU A 28 -1.51 -18.30 -8.97
N ALA A 29 -0.70 -18.28 -10.02
CA ALA A 29 -0.55 -19.42 -10.93
C ALA A 29 -0.01 -20.64 -10.15
N PRO A 30 -0.52 -21.84 -10.39
CA PRO A 30 -0.08 -23.04 -9.67
C PRO A 30 1.44 -23.24 -9.67
N GLN A 31 2.09 -22.94 -10.78
CA GLN A 31 3.54 -23.07 -10.94
C GLN A 31 4.34 -22.13 -10.03
N ALA A 32 3.77 -21.01 -9.63
CA ALA A 32 4.42 -20.07 -8.72
C ALA A 32 4.35 -20.52 -7.24
N LEU A 33 3.38 -21.36 -6.88
CA LEU A 33 3.14 -21.75 -5.50
C LEU A 33 4.27 -22.64 -4.92
N ASP A 34 4.91 -23.42 -5.77
CA ASP A 34 5.95 -24.37 -5.34
C ASP A 34 7.28 -23.65 -5.04
N THR A 35 7.58 -22.60 -5.78
CA THR A 35 8.89 -21.92 -5.75
C THR A 35 8.87 -20.57 -5.06
N LEU A 36 7.74 -19.85 -5.07
CA LEU A 36 7.64 -18.50 -4.55
C LEU A 36 7.70 -18.49 -3.02
N THR A 37 8.56 -17.64 -2.45
CA THR A 37 8.61 -17.35 -1.02
C THR A 37 8.00 -15.98 -0.71
N LEU A 38 7.64 -15.74 0.55
CA LEU A 38 7.15 -14.41 0.96
C LEU A 38 8.25 -13.36 0.83
N GLU A 39 9.48 -13.73 1.12
CA GLU A 39 10.67 -12.89 1.01
C GLU A 39 10.88 -12.43 -0.45
N ASP A 40 10.77 -13.34 -1.43
CA ASP A 40 10.87 -13.00 -2.85
C ASP A 40 9.83 -11.97 -3.26
N VAL A 41 8.59 -12.13 -2.77
CA VAL A 41 7.50 -11.18 -3.06
C VAL A 41 7.78 -9.82 -2.43
N VAL A 42 8.20 -9.80 -1.16
CA VAL A 42 8.54 -8.56 -0.46
C VAL A 42 9.69 -7.84 -1.17
N ASP A 43 10.73 -8.55 -1.56
CA ASP A 43 11.87 -7.98 -2.28
C ASP A 43 11.47 -7.44 -3.64
N HIS A 44 10.59 -8.13 -4.37
CA HIS A 44 10.06 -7.66 -5.64
C HIS A 44 9.29 -6.33 -5.45
N TYR A 45 8.41 -6.25 -4.45
CA TYR A 45 7.68 -5.01 -4.15
C TYR A 45 8.61 -3.89 -3.70
N LYS A 46 9.61 -4.17 -2.85
CA LYS A 46 10.63 -3.18 -2.45
C LYS A 46 11.40 -2.64 -3.64
N LYS A 47 11.80 -3.49 -4.58
CA LYS A 47 12.46 -3.07 -5.82
C LYS A 47 11.55 -2.21 -6.69
N PHE A 48 10.30 -2.61 -6.86
CA PHE A 48 9.33 -1.85 -7.66
C PHE A 48 9.05 -0.46 -7.10
N TYR A 49 8.96 -0.34 -5.78
CA TYR A 49 8.71 0.93 -5.10
C TYR A 49 10.00 1.66 -4.67
N ALA A 50 11.18 1.19 -5.09
CA ALA A 50 12.45 1.85 -4.77
C ALA A 50 12.43 3.33 -5.24
N GLY A 51 12.86 4.23 -4.37
CA GLY A 51 12.85 5.68 -4.64
C GLY A 51 11.47 6.36 -4.59
N ARG A 52 10.38 5.64 -4.27
CA ARG A 52 9.06 6.24 -4.08
C ARG A 52 8.92 6.73 -2.64
N THR A 53 9.12 8.02 -2.44
CA THR A 53 9.23 8.67 -1.11
C THR A 53 8.09 8.35 -0.15
N PHE A 54 6.86 8.24 -0.67
CA PHE A 54 5.67 8.06 0.15
C PHE A 54 5.18 6.61 0.22
N VAL A 55 5.88 5.64 -0.39
CA VAL A 55 5.49 4.23 -0.34
C VAL A 55 6.50 3.43 0.47
N ARG A 56 6.01 2.77 1.50
CA ARG A 56 6.81 1.88 2.36
C ARG A 56 6.28 0.47 2.28
N VAL A 57 7.05 -0.44 1.70
CA VAL A 57 6.81 -1.88 1.78
C VAL A 57 7.41 -2.39 3.08
N LEU A 58 6.59 -3.05 3.90
CA LEU A 58 6.99 -3.61 5.18
C LEU A 58 7.75 -4.92 4.99
N ASP A 59 8.51 -5.32 6.02
CA ASP A 59 9.23 -6.58 6.01
C ASP A 59 8.27 -7.78 6.09
N ALA A 60 8.76 -8.94 5.69
CA ALA A 60 8.00 -10.19 5.77
C ALA A 60 7.46 -10.41 7.19
N GLY A 61 6.19 -10.80 7.28
CA GLY A 61 5.49 -10.99 8.55
C GLY A 61 4.94 -9.72 9.20
N GLN A 62 5.25 -8.54 8.68
CA GLN A 62 4.67 -7.28 9.16
C GLN A 62 3.42 -6.91 8.39
N GLN A 63 2.45 -6.29 9.08
CA GLN A 63 1.23 -5.77 8.48
C GLN A 63 1.07 -4.27 8.76
N PRO A 64 0.51 -3.50 7.81
CA PRO A 64 0.32 -2.07 7.98
C PRO A 64 -0.78 -1.78 9.00
N LYS A 65 -0.67 -0.62 9.65
CA LYS A 65 -1.66 -0.11 10.60
C LYS A 65 -2.06 1.31 10.20
N THR A 66 -3.34 1.61 10.21
CA THR A 66 -3.85 2.97 9.94
C THR A 66 -3.22 3.99 10.88
N ALA A 67 -3.06 3.65 12.17
CA ALA A 67 -2.40 4.50 13.16
C ALA A 67 -0.97 4.92 12.79
N SER A 68 -0.26 4.10 12.00
CA SER A 68 1.12 4.39 11.60
C SER A 68 1.24 5.38 10.43
N VAL A 69 0.13 5.73 9.79
CA VAL A 69 0.09 6.60 8.61
C VAL A 69 -0.81 7.82 8.77
N VAL A 70 -1.61 7.88 9.84
CA VAL A 70 -2.50 9.02 10.13
C VAL A 70 -1.69 10.32 10.21
N GLY A 71 -2.19 11.38 9.57
CA GLY A 71 -1.55 12.69 9.48
C GLY A 71 -0.41 12.78 8.47
N THR A 72 -0.14 11.73 7.69
CA THR A 72 0.97 11.71 6.73
C THR A 72 0.49 11.47 5.31
N ASN A 73 1.37 11.76 4.33
CA ASN A 73 1.17 11.36 2.94
C ASN A 73 1.74 9.97 2.62
N ALA A 74 2.07 9.17 3.65
CA ALA A 74 2.64 7.85 3.48
C ALA A 74 1.59 6.78 3.16
N ALA A 75 2.00 5.78 2.37
CA ALA A 75 1.30 4.52 2.17
C ALA A 75 2.17 3.37 2.68
N GLN A 76 1.62 2.49 3.50
CA GLN A 76 2.29 1.26 3.92
C GLN A 76 1.67 0.07 3.21
N ILE A 77 2.52 -0.86 2.76
CA ILE A 77 2.10 -2.10 2.10
C ILE A 77 2.68 -3.28 2.88
N GLY A 78 1.81 -4.17 3.33
CA GLY A 78 2.19 -5.46 3.90
C GLY A 78 1.75 -6.59 2.99
N LEU A 79 2.50 -7.68 2.99
CA LEU A 79 2.29 -8.81 2.11
C LEU A 79 2.17 -10.10 2.93
N ALA A 80 1.32 -11.01 2.48
CA ALA A 80 1.19 -12.34 3.04
C ALA A 80 0.96 -13.36 1.93
N LEU A 81 1.70 -14.45 1.96
CA LEU A 81 1.58 -15.55 1.01
C LEU A 81 0.78 -16.69 1.64
N ASN A 82 -0.39 -16.97 1.10
CA ASN A 82 -1.23 -18.09 1.52
C ASN A 82 -1.12 -19.23 0.47
N LYS A 83 -0.11 -20.08 0.62
CA LYS A 83 0.12 -21.20 -0.29
C LYS A 83 -1.06 -22.17 -0.34
N ARG A 84 -1.73 -22.41 0.80
CA ARG A 84 -2.90 -23.31 0.86
C ARG A 84 -4.08 -22.79 0.04
N ALA A 85 -4.30 -21.48 0.04
CA ALA A 85 -5.37 -20.86 -0.74
C ALA A 85 -4.92 -20.48 -2.17
N GLY A 86 -3.65 -20.68 -2.50
CA GLY A 86 -3.09 -20.29 -3.79
C GLY A 86 -3.12 -18.78 -4.03
N ALA A 87 -2.89 -17.98 -3.00
CA ALA A 87 -3.11 -16.54 -3.09
C ALA A 87 -2.03 -15.71 -2.39
N LEU A 88 -1.69 -14.57 -3.02
CA LEU A 88 -0.99 -13.47 -2.39
C LEU A 88 -2.02 -12.47 -1.86
N VAL A 89 -1.86 -12.06 -0.61
CA VAL A 89 -2.66 -11.01 0.01
C VAL A 89 -1.78 -9.77 0.18
N ALA A 90 -2.17 -8.67 -0.43
CA ALA A 90 -1.55 -7.37 -0.28
C ALA A 90 -2.47 -6.46 0.55
N THR A 91 -1.98 -5.98 1.68
CA THR A 91 -2.70 -5.07 2.57
C THR A 91 -2.08 -3.68 2.47
N GLY A 92 -2.88 -2.67 2.19
CA GLY A 92 -2.45 -1.28 2.12
C GLY A 92 -3.09 -0.43 3.21
N ALA A 93 -2.32 0.44 3.87
CA ALA A 93 -2.85 1.44 4.79
C ALA A 93 -2.42 2.83 4.38
N ILE A 94 -3.35 3.77 4.38
CA ILE A 94 -3.14 5.19 4.13
C ILE A 94 -3.98 6.04 5.09
N ASP A 95 -3.60 7.31 5.20
CA ASP A 95 -4.50 8.33 5.74
C ASP A 95 -5.50 8.73 4.64
N ASN A 96 -6.79 8.53 4.88
CA ASN A 96 -7.83 8.79 3.89
C ASN A 96 -8.00 10.28 3.53
N LEU A 97 -7.59 11.20 4.41
CA LEU A 97 -7.68 12.66 4.17
C LEU A 97 -6.37 13.24 3.62
N CYS A 98 -5.22 12.64 3.98
CA CYS A 98 -3.91 13.04 3.43
C CYS A 98 -3.62 12.29 2.13
N LYS A 99 -3.02 11.11 2.20
CA LYS A 99 -2.66 10.33 1.00
C LYS A 99 -3.87 9.95 0.15
N GLY A 100 -5.02 9.72 0.77
CA GLY A 100 -6.27 9.40 0.07
C GLY A 100 -6.97 10.59 -0.58
N ALA A 101 -6.60 11.83 -0.24
CA ALA A 101 -7.29 13.03 -0.76
C ALA A 101 -6.33 14.23 -0.92
N ALA A 102 -6.28 15.15 0.04
CA ALA A 102 -5.57 16.42 -0.09
C ALA A 102 -4.06 16.26 -0.28
N GLY A 103 -3.42 15.37 0.45
CA GLY A 103 -1.98 15.14 0.34
C GLY A 103 -1.58 14.57 -1.02
N GLN A 104 -2.38 13.67 -1.59
CA GLN A 104 -2.17 13.18 -2.96
C GLN A 104 -2.33 14.30 -3.99
N ALA A 105 -3.30 15.20 -3.83
CA ALA A 105 -3.48 16.33 -4.71
C ALA A 105 -2.27 17.28 -4.68
N VAL A 106 -1.75 17.60 -3.49
CA VAL A 106 -0.54 18.41 -3.32
C VAL A 106 0.68 17.71 -3.95
N GLN A 107 0.84 16.40 -3.74
CA GLN A 107 1.93 15.63 -4.36
C GLN A 107 1.86 15.68 -5.88
N CYS A 108 0.68 15.49 -6.47
CA CYS A 108 0.47 15.59 -7.91
C CYS A 108 0.81 17.00 -8.42
N ALA A 109 0.36 18.04 -7.73
CA ALA A 109 0.68 19.43 -8.09
C ALA A 109 2.20 19.67 -8.03
N ASN A 110 2.89 19.23 -6.99
CA ASN A 110 4.33 19.34 -6.89
C ASN A 110 5.03 18.72 -8.11
N ILE A 111 4.63 17.51 -8.49
CA ILE A 111 5.21 16.80 -9.65
C ILE A 111 4.92 17.56 -10.96
N VAL A 112 3.67 18.00 -11.18
CA VAL A 112 3.27 18.72 -12.40
C VAL A 112 4.02 20.03 -12.56
N PHE A 113 4.24 20.75 -11.46
CA PHE A 113 4.96 22.03 -11.47
C PHE A 113 6.49 21.90 -11.31
N GLY A 114 7.03 20.70 -11.30
CA GLY A 114 8.47 20.45 -11.20
C GLY A 114 9.08 20.73 -9.82
N PHE A 115 8.28 20.77 -8.77
CA PHE A 115 8.76 20.87 -7.40
C PHE A 115 9.16 19.49 -6.85
N ASP A 116 9.93 19.48 -5.74
CA ASP A 116 10.14 18.25 -4.96
C ASP A 116 8.76 17.70 -4.53
N GLU A 117 8.47 16.44 -4.84
CA GLU A 117 7.18 15.82 -4.54
C GLU A 117 6.80 15.87 -3.06
N ARG A 118 7.80 16.01 -2.16
CA ARG A 118 7.64 16.09 -0.70
C ARG A 118 7.24 17.47 -0.19
N ARG A 119 7.30 18.49 -1.02
CA ARG A 119 7.11 19.88 -0.58
C ARG A 119 5.77 20.08 0.12
N GLY A 120 5.80 20.47 1.39
CA GLY A 120 4.62 20.66 2.24
C GLY A 120 3.91 19.39 2.69
N LEU A 121 4.53 18.21 2.51
CA LEU A 121 3.95 16.92 2.86
C LEU A 121 4.79 16.20 3.92
N LEU A 122 4.12 15.55 4.88
CA LEU A 122 4.77 14.76 5.93
C LEU A 122 4.89 13.29 5.50
N THR A 123 6.04 12.70 5.81
CA THR A 123 6.33 11.27 5.58
C THR A 123 6.23 10.43 6.84
N VAL A 124 6.29 11.08 8.01
CA VAL A 124 6.27 10.43 9.33
C VAL A 124 5.08 10.98 10.12
N ALA A 125 4.33 10.08 10.77
CA ALA A 125 3.22 10.46 11.62
C ALA A 125 3.72 11.29 12.81
N CYS A 126 3.07 12.43 13.07
CA CYS A 126 3.21 13.10 14.35
C CYS A 126 2.41 12.31 15.38
N PRO A 127 2.96 12.03 16.56
CA PRO A 127 2.16 11.46 17.65
C PRO A 127 1.02 12.43 17.98
N VAL A 128 -0.19 11.91 17.97
CA VAL A 128 -1.43 12.62 18.33
C VAL A 128 -1.81 12.21 19.74
#